data_e78266624ac80cf4c1fb59433a8b48d8
#
_entry.id   e78266624ac80cf4c1fb59433a8b48d8
#
_cell.length_a   1.000
_cell.length_b   1.000
_cell.length_c   1.000
_cell.angle_alpha   90.00
_cell.angle_beta   90.00
_cell.angle_gamma   90.00
#
_symmetry.space_group_name_H-M   'P 1'
#
loop_
_entity.id
_entity.type
_entity.pdbx_description
1 polymer ?
#
loop_
_entity_poly.entity_id
_entity_poly.type
_entity_poly.pdbx_seq_one_letter_code
_entity_poly.pdbx_strand_id
1 'polypeptide(L)'
;MKENSLATVNKLIDEKKIDEAQFELAKLGSEFYKNPDYLYLRSKIFFKNKLYYLAIDTLLIALEFEQNDKIYNLIAEIYDVLGNNELSKKFLSLHLRLATANSLK
;
A
#
# COMPACT_ATOMS: atom_id res chain seq x y z
N MET A 1 20.66 5.18 -5.95
CA MET A 1 19.63 6.16 -5.61
C MET A 1 18.45 5.48 -4.99
N LYS A 2 18.03 5.98 -3.84
CA LYS A 2 17.01 5.30 -3.02
C LYS A 2 15.61 5.33 -3.64
N GLU A 3 15.28 6.38 -4.39
CA GLU A 3 14.00 6.44 -5.09
C GLU A 3 13.89 5.38 -6.16
N ASN A 4 15.01 5.07 -6.84
CA ASN A 4 15.04 3.97 -7.81
C ASN A 4 14.85 2.62 -7.11
N SER A 5 15.22 2.53 -5.82
CA SER A 5 15.02 1.31 -5.04
C SER A 5 13.54 1.03 -4.81
N LEU A 6 12.71 2.07 -4.60
CA LEU A 6 11.27 1.88 -4.47
C LEU A 6 10.67 1.39 -5.80
N ALA A 7 11.12 1.93 -6.92
CA ALA A 7 10.67 1.47 -8.23
C ALA A 7 11.07 0.00 -8.47
N THR A 8 12.26 -0.38 -8.03
CA THR A 8 12.73 -1.76 -8.12
C THR A 8 11.86 -2.68 -7.28
N VAL A 9 11.53 -2.27 -6.06
CA VAL A 9 10.66 -3.07 -5.18
C VAL A 9 9.30 -3.27 -5.84
N ASN A 10 8.72 -2.20 -6.39
CA ASN A 10 7.42 -2.27 -7.04
C ASN A 10 7.45 -3.25 -8.22
N LYS A 11 8.51 -3.18 -9.03
CA LYS A 11 8.68 -4.09 -10.16
C LYS A 11 8.76 -5.54 -9.72
N LEU A 12 9.53 -5.80 -8.65
CA LEU A 12 9.66 -7.16 -8.11
C LEU A 12 8.32 -7.70 -7.62
N ILE A 13 7.51 -6.84 -6.98
CA ILE A 13 6.16 -7.25 -6.55
C ILE A 13 5.31 -7.62 -7.77
N ASP A 14 5.34 -6.79 -8.81
CA ASP A 14 4.57 -7.04 -10.04
C ASP A 14 5.02 -8.33 -10.73
N GLU A 15 6.29 -8.67 -10.63
CA GLU A 15 6.83 -9.90 -11.18
C GLU A 15 6.64 -11.11 -10.24
N LYS A 16 5.93 -10.91 -9.13
CA LYS A 16 5.65 -11.93 -8.12
C LYS A 16 6.90 -12.46 -7.41
N LYS A 17 7.97 -11.68 -7.43
CA LYS A 17 9.22 -11.99 -6.73
C LYS A 17 9.20 -11.37 -5.35
N ILE A 18 8.30 -11.87 -4.50
CA ILE A 18 7.99 -11.23 -3.21
C ILE A 18 9.15 -11.28 -2.24
N ASP A 19 9.88 -12.40 -2.16
CA ASP A 19 11.02 -12.52 -1.26
C ASP A 19 12.13 -11.53 -1.64
N GLU A 20 12.39 -11.39 -2.94
CA GLU A 20 13.37 -10.43 -3.42
C GLU A 20 12.93 -8.99 -3.14
N ALA A 21 11.63 -8.71 -3.33
CA ALA A 21 11.06 -7.40 -3.04
C ALA A 21 11.23 -7.05 -1.56
N GLN A 22 10.94 -8.01 -0.69
CA GLN A 22 11.09 -7.82 0.74
C GLN A 22 12.55 -7.53 1.13
N PHE A 23 13.47 -8.26 0.54
CA PHE A 23 14.90 -8.06 0.78
C PHE A 23 15.34 -6.66 0.35
N GLU A 24 14.94 -6.23 -0.84
CA GLU A 24 15.29 -4.90 -1.32
C GLU A 24 14.67 -3.80 -0.47
N LEU A 25 13.42 -3.99 -0.04
CA LEU A 25 12.76 -3.00 0.83
C LEU A 25 13.46 -2.89 2.17
N ALA A 26 13.92 -4.02 2.71
CA ALA A 26 14.58 -4.06 4.02
C ALA A 26 15.94 -3.32 4.02
N LYS A 27 16.55 -3.14 2.85
CA LYS A 27 17.82 -2.40 2.74
C LYS A 27 17.65 -0.89 2.90
N LEU A 28 16.41 -0.38 2.77
CA LEU A 28 16.17 1.04 2.86
C LEU A 28 16.26 1.51 4.32
N GLY A 29 16.81 2.69 4.50
CA GLY A 29 17.04 3.23 5.83
C GLY A 29 15.79 3.83 6.47
N SER A 30 15.96 4.24 7.72
CA SER A 30 14.85 4.78 8.51
C SER A 30 14.24 6.05 7.91
N GLU A 31 14.94 6.74 7.03
CA GLU A 31 14.43 7.91 6.35
C GLU A 31 13.21 7.60 5.49
N PHE A 32 12.98 6.33 5.16
CA PHE A 32 11.81 5.91 4.40
C PHE A 32 10.61 5.53 5.25
N TYR A 33 10.77 5.36 6.55
CA TYR A 33 9.71 4.81 7.41
C TYR A 33 8.46 5.68 7.49
N LYS A 34 8.56 6.96 7.13
CA LYS A 34 7.40 7.88 7.09
C LYS A 34 7.01 8.24 5.66
N ASN A 35 7.59 7.56 4.68
CA ASN A 35 7.30 7.79 3.27
C ASN A 35 6.07 6.96 2.87
N PRO A 36 4.98 7.60 2.40
CA PRO A 36 3.76 6.86 2.04
C PRO A 36 3.98 5.79 0.97
N ASP A 37 4.86 6.05 0.00
CA ASP A 37 5.14 5.07 -1.06
C ASP A 37 5.86 3.85 -0.49
N TYR A 38 6.80 4.06 0.42
CA TYR A 38 7.48 2.95 1.11
C TYR A 38 6.46 2.12 1.89
N LEU A 39 5.60 2.79 2.64
CA LEU A 39 4.58 2.11 3.45
C LEU A 39 3.58 1.35 2.57
N TYR A 40 3.21 1.94 1.45
CA TYR A 40 2.32 1.29 0.50
C TYR A 40 2.92 -0.01 -0.04
N LEU A 41 4.20 0.03 -0.45
CA LEU A 41 4.88 -1.17 -0.96
C LEU A 41 5.06 -2.21 0.14
N ARG A 42 5.38 -1.77 1.35
CA ARG A 42 5.49 -2.68 2.49
C ARG A 42 4.16 -3.40 2.75
N SER A 43 3.06 -2.66 2.67
CA SER A 43 1.74 -3.25 2.86
C SER A 43 1.40 -4.24 1.75
N LYS A 44 1.81 -3.98 0.52
CA LYS A 44 1.59 -4.92 -0.59
C LYS A 44 2.32 -6.23 -0.33
N ILE A 45 3.53 -6.16 0.20
CA ILE A 45 4.29 -7.37 0.55
C ILE A 45 3.57 -8.13 1.66
N PHE A 46 3.13 -7.44 2.71
CA PHE A 46 2.34 -8.08 3.77
C PHE A 46 1.10 -8.77 3.19
N PHE A 47 0.39 -8.09 2.30
CA PHE A 47 -0.81 -8.63 1.67
C PHE A 47 -0.50 -9.89 0.87
N LYS A 48 0.55 -9.88 0.06
CA LYS A 48 0.96 -11.05 -0.72
C LYS A 48 1.36 -12.23 0.17
N ASN A 49 1.85 -11.95 1.37
CA ASN A 49 2.20 -12.96 2.36
C ASN A 49 1.01 -13.31 3.27
N LYS A 50 -0.19 -12.83 2.95
CA LYS A 50 -1.43 -13.11 3.68
C LYS A 50 -1.43 -12.57 5.11
N LEU A 51 -0.62 -11.57 5.37
CA LEU A 51 -0.58 -10.86 6.65
C LEU A 51 -1.51 -9.65 6.56
N TYR A 52 -2.80 -9.92 6.48
CA TYR A 52 -3.80 -8.93 6.11
C TYR A 52 -3.92 -7.77 7.10
N TYR A 53 -3.93 -8.06 8.39
CA TYR A 53 -4.08 -7.00 9.39
C TYR A 53 -2.83 -6.14 9.50
N LEU A 54 -1.64 -6.72 9.32
CA LEU A 54 -0.41 -5.94 9.25
C LEU A 54 -0.41 -5.03 8.04
N ALA A 55 -0.93 -5.52 6.92
CA ALA A 55 -1.05 -4.70 5.71
C ALA A 55 -1.98 -3.51 5.95
N ILE A 56 -3.13 -3.75 6.57
CA ILE A 56 -4.09 -2.68 6.88
C ILE A 56 -3.46 -1.66 7.83
N ASP A 57 -2.83 -2.13 8.91
CA ASP A 57 -2.20 -1.22 9.89
C ASP A 57 -1.15 -0.35 9.23
N THR A 58 -0.34 -0.92 8.34
CA THR A 58 0.70 -0.18 7.62
C THR A 58 0.08 0.90 6.73
N LEU A 59 -1.03 0.56 6.06
CA LEU A 59 -1.74 1.52 5.20
C LEU A 59 -2.39 2.64 6.01
N LEU A 60 -2.93 2.33 7.19
CA LEU A 60 -3.49 3.36 8.06
C LEU A 60 -2.42 4.33 8.54
N ILE A 61 -1.21 3.82 8.80
CA ILE A 61 -0.09 4.70 9.14
C ILE A 61 0.26 5.60 7.94
N ALA A 62 0.28 5.03 6.74
CA ALA A 62 0.58 5.80 5.54
C ALA A 62 -0.39 6.97 5.36
N LEU A 63 -1.67 6.77 5.69
CA LEU A 63 -2.68 7.81 5.58
C LEU A 63 -2.44 8.98 6.52
N GLU A 64 -1.67 8.79 7.58
CA GLU A 64 -1.29 9.89 8.48
C GLU A 64 -0.34 10.88 7.80
N PHE A 65 0.38 10.43 6.78
CA PHE A 65 1.35 11.27 6.08
C PHE A 65 0.82 11.80 4.75
N GLU A 66 -0.08 11.07 4.10
CA GLU A 66 -0.63 11.49 2.83
C GLU A 66 -1.94 10.77 2.55
N GLN A 67 -2.98 11.51 2.20
CA GLN A 67 -4.21 10.90 1.69
C GLN A 67 -3.99 10.56 0.22
N ASN A 68 -4.16 9.28 -0.11
CA ASN A 68 -3.85 8.77 -1.43
C ASN A 68 -4.92 7.75 -1.81
N ASP A 69 -5.50 7.93 -2.99
CA ASP A 69 -6.57 7.06 -3.46
C ASP A 69 -6.12 5.60 -3.60
N LYS A 70 -4.86 5.35 -3.94
CA LYS A 70 -4.33 3.99 -4.03
C LYS A 70 -4.33 3.28 -2.68
N ILE A 71 -4.06 4.03 -1.61
CA ILE A 71 -4.04 3.47 -0.25
C ILE A 71 -5.45 3.02 0.12
N TYR A 72 -6.45 3.85 -0.11
CA TYR A 72 -7.84 3.50 0.17
C TYR A 72 -8.28 2.28 -0.65
N ASN A 73 -7.88 2.22 -1.92
CA ASN A 73 -8.23 1.10 -2.79
C ASN A 73 -7.64 -0.21 -2.27
N LEU A 74 -6.38 -0.19 -1.82
CA LEU A 74 -5.74 -1.39 -1.31
C LEU A 74 -6.38 -1.85 0.01
N ILE A 75 -6.73 -0.92 0.89
CA ILE A 75 -7.46 -1.26 2.12
C ILE A 75 -8.77 -1.94 1.77
N ALA A 76 -9.51 -1.39 0.79
CA ALA A 76 -10.77 -1.98 0.35
C ALA A 76 -10.58 -3.41 -0.16
N GLU A 77 -9.53 -3.62 -0.95
CA GLU A 77 -9.22 -4.94 -1.51
C GLU A 77 -8.92 -5.95 -0.39
N ILE A 78 -8.16 -5.53 0.62
CA ILE A 78 -7.82 -6.40 1.74
C ILE A 78 -9.06 -6.77 2.53
N TYR A 79 -9.95 -5.81 2.83
CA TYR A 79 -11.19 -6.11 3.53
C TYR A 79 -12.09 -7.02 2.71
N ASP A 80 -12.08 -6.88 1.38
CA ASP A 80 -12.83 -7.78 0.52
C ASP A 80 -12.33 -9.23 0.66
N VAL A 81 -11.01 -9.42 0.65
CA VAL A 81 -10.42 -10.74 0.85
C VAL A 81 -10.77 -11.30 2.22
N LEU A 82 -10.85 -10.45 3.25
CA LEU A 82 -11.23 -10.85 4.59
C LEU A 82 -12.74 -11.13 4.74
N GLY A 83 -13.52 -10.84 3.71
CA GLY A 83 -14.96 -11.04 3.74
C GLY A 83 -15.73 -9.93 4.46
N ASN A 84 -15.08 -8.82 4.79
CA ASN A 84 -15.75 -7.68 5.42
C ASN A 84 -16.24 -6.72 4.34
N ASN A 85 -17.41 -7.05 3.79
CA ASN A 85 -17.98 -6.29 2.66
C ASN A 85 -18.33 -4.86 3.03
N GLU A 86 -18.75 -4.62 4.26
CA GLU A 86 -19.12 -3.28 4.72
C GLU A 86 -17.92 -2.34 4.69
N LEU A 87 -16.81 -2.74 5.30
CA LEU A 87 -15.59 -1.92 5.32
C LEU A 87 -14.97 -1.83 3.93
N SER A 88 -15.03 -2.91 3.15
CA SER A 88 -14.53 -2.87 1.78
C SER A 88 -15.24 -1.78 0.97
N LYS A 89 -16.57 -1.74 1.06
CA LYS A 89 -17.36 -0.73 0.34
C LYS A 89 -17.07 0.68 0.83
N LYS A 90 -16.88 0.84 2.15
CA LYS A 90 -16.57 2.14 2.74
C LYS A 90 -15.27 2.69 2.18
N PHE A 91 -14.22 1.89 2.20
CA PHE A 91 -12.91 2.34 1.71
C PHE A 91 -12.89 2.50 0.20
N LEU A 92 -13.63 1.67 -0.54
CA LEU A 92 -13.76 1.87 -1.98
C LEU A 92 -14.45 3.19 -2.30
N SER A 93 -15.47 3.57 -1.52
CA SER A 93 -16.14 4.85 -1.68
C SER A 93 -15.16 6.01 -1.45
N LEU A 94 -14.30 5.91 -0.43
CA LEU A 94 -13.28 6.93 -0.16
C LEU A 94 -12.28 7.02 -1.30
N HIS A 95 -11.86 5.88 -1.85
CA HIS A 95 -10.97 5.84 -3.01
C HIS A 95 -11.59 6.56 -4.20
N LEU A 96 -12.86 6.26 -4.51
CA LEU A 96 -13.53 6.86 -5.66
C LEU A 96 -13.72 8.36 -5.50
N ARG A 97 -14.06 8.82 -4.29
CA ARG A 97 -14.20 10.24 -4.02
C ARG A 97 -12.90 11.00 -4.22
N LEU A 98 -11.80 10.44 -3.72
CA LEU A 98 -10.50 11.10 -3.81
C LEU A 98 -10.00 11.08 -5.26
N ALA A 99 -10.18 9.99 -5.97
CA ALA A 99 -9.81 9.90 -7.38
C ALA A 99 -10.59 10.90 -8.23
N THR A 100 -11.90 11.05 -7.97
CA THR A 100 -12.75 12.01 -8.66
C THR A 100 -12.32 13.45 -8.36
N ALA A 101 -12.04 13.76 -7.10
CA ALA A 101 -11.57 15.09 -6.71
C ALA A 101 -10.25 15.42 -7.40
N ASN A 102 -9.33 14.47 -7.49
CA ASN A 102 -8.05 14.67 -8.13
C ASN A 102 -8.20 14.89 -9.64
N SER A 103 -9.15 14.24 -10.28
CA SER A 103 -9.36 14.41 -11.73
C SER A 103 -10.05 15.72 -12.07
N LEU A 104 -10.69 16.38 -11.10
CA LEU A 104 -11.32 17.69 -11.31
C LEU A 104 -10.33 18.84 -11.17
N LYS A 105 -9.14 18.56 -10.69
CA LYS A 105 -8.09 19.56 -10.59
C LYS A 105 -7.32 19.64 -11.91
#